data_ea657e791086f008488509c19b935d28
#
_entry.id   ea657e791086f008488509c19b935d28
#
_cell.length_a   1.000
_cell.length_b   1.000
_cell.length_c   1.000
_cell.angle_alpha   90.00
_cell.angle_beta   90.00
_cell.angle_gamma   90.00
#
_symmetry.space_group_name_H-M   'P 1'
#
loop_
_entity.id
_entity.type
_entity.pdbx_description
1 polymer ?
#
loop_
_entity_poly.entity_id
_entity_poly.type
_entity_poly.pdbx_seq_one_letter_code
_entity_poly.pdbx_strand_id
1 'polypeptide(L)'
;MELHHHRSKDTHNGRVILPRALTIQEFFQAGPTAPARPTKRRRLASSLYQRIGHAGGLLWLVNTLYLRVLADPLLMSYFKHLDDQDRRWLRWHMLTLLAVVTGGPTKYEGRDLHEAHADLHITEDAFDRVVWHLQATLQELEIHQEDQQAILAAVQARRDEIVTFEESI
;
A
#
# COMPACT_ATOMS: atom_id res chain seq x y z
N MET A 1 -48.13 -20.99 12.45
CA MET A 1 -47.36 -21.19 11.21
C MET A 1 -46.52 -19.94 10.99
N GLU A 2 -45.40 -19.86 11.77
CA GLU A 2 -44.53 -18.70 11.81
C GLU A 2 -43.29 -18.94 10.94
N LEU A 3 -43.19 -18.14 9.91
CA LEU A 3 -42.02 -18.12 9.03
C LEU A 3 -40.91 -17.25 9.64
N HIS A 4 -39.95 -17.90 10.28
CA HIS A 4 -38.72 -17.24 10.68
C HIS A 4 -37.91 -16.83 9.47
N HIS A 5 -37.92 -15.52 9.17
CA HIS A 5 -36.97 -14.89 8.27
C HIS A 5 -35.60 -14.87 8.94
N HIS A 6 -34.76 -15.82 8.58
CA HIS A 6 -33.35 -15.82 8.92
C HIS A 6 -32.64 -14.78 8.05
N ARG A 7 -32.54 -13.56 8.59
CA ARG A 7 -31.78 -12.48 7.95
C ARG A 7 -30.31 -12.74 8.19
N SER A 8 -29.69 -13.44 7.25
CA SER A 8 -28.23 -13.59 7.19
C SER A 8 -27.60 -12.19 7.11
N LYS A 9 -27.01 -11.75 8.18
CA LYS A 9 -26.15 -10.56 8.20
C LYS A 9 -24.77 -10.97 7.73
N ASP A 10 -24.61 -11.13 6.42
CA ASP A 10 -23.30 -11.19 5.81
C ASP A 10 -22.70 -9.77 5.79
N THR A 11 -22.19 -9.36 6.95
CA THR A 11 -21.23 -8.26 7.00
C THR A 11 -19.92 -8.78 6.41
N HIS A 12 -19.80 -8.71 5.10
CA HIS A 12 -18.53 -8.84 4.42
C HIS A 12 -17.70 -7.61 4.75
N ASN A 13 -17.06 -7.67 5.91
CA ASN A 13 -15.91 -6.84 6.21
C ASN A 13 -14.86 -7.19 5.13
N GLY A 14 -14.50 -6.23 4.26
CA GLY A 14 -13.61 -6.42 3.11
C GLY A 14 -12.27 -7.05 3.49
N ARG A 15 -12.28 -8.35 3.76
CA ARG A 15 -11.07 -9.14 4.02
C ARG A 15 -10.47 -9.51 2.69
N VAL A 16 -9.38 -8.86 2.38
CA VAL A 16 -8.51 -9.29 1.28
C VAL A 16 -7.94 -10.67 1.64
N ILE A 17 -8.31 -11.68 0.87
CA ILE A 17 -7.74 -13.02 1.00
C ILE A 17 -6.46 -13.05 0.16
N LEU A 18 -5.30 -12.88 0.81
CA LEU A 18 -4.04 -13.22 0.16
C LEU A 18 -3.95 -14.75 -0.03
N PRO A 19 -3.43 -15.21 -1.17
CA PRO A 19 -3.16 -16.65 -1.34
C PRO A 19 -2.14 -17.06 -0.29
N ARG A 20 -2.53 -17.92 0.59
CA ARG A 20 -1.90 -18.70 1.68
C ARG A 20 -0.44 -18.37 2.12
N ALA A 21 0.07 -17.18 1.89
CA ALA A 21 1.45 -16.85 2.21
C ALA A 21 1.63 -16.18 3.57
N LEU A 22 0.68 -15.33 4.03
CA LEU A 22 0.82 -14.67 5.32
C LEU A 22 -0.55 -14.30 5.87
N THR A 23 -0.84 -14.67 7.11
CA THR A 23 -1.94 -14.09 7.89
C THR A 23 -1.57 -12.66 8.29
N ILE A 24 -2.57 -11.81 8.60
CA ILE A 24 -2.32 -10.46 9.14
C ILE A 24 -1.35 -10.52 10.33
N GLN A 25 -1.44 -11.56 11.15
CA GLN A 25 -0.60 -11.74 12.34
C GLN A 25 0.84 -12.10 11.97
N GLU A 26 1.04 -12.99 11.00
CA GLU A 26 2.37 -13.31 10.45
C GLU A 26 3.01 -12.12 9.75
N PHE A 27 2.19 -11.30 9.07
CA PHE A 27 2.62 -10.05 8.46
C PHE A 27 3.24 -9.06 9.46
N PHE A 28 2.67 -8.93 10.66
CA PHE A 28 3.19 -8.02 11.70
C PHE A 28 4.31 -8.61 12.56
N GLN A 29 4.47 -9.94 12.56
CA GLN A 29 5.51 -10.65 13.29
C GLN A 29 6.75 -10.93 12.44
N ALA A 30 6.61 -10.99 11.11
CA ALA A 30 7.73 -11.11 10.20
C ALA A 30 8.51 -9.78 10.19
N GLY A 31 9.66 -9.76 10.81
CA GLY A 31 10.60 -8.67 10.66
C GLY A 31 11.00 -8.47 9.20
N PRO A 32 11.30 -7.24 8.76
CA PRO A 32 11.69 -6.97 7.39
C PRO A 32 13.00 -7.67 7.05
N THR A 33 12.95 -8.66 6.16
CA THR A 33 14.14 -9.30 5.60
C THR A 33 14.35 -8.75 4.20
N ALA A 34 15.52 -8.16 3.97
CA ALA A 34 15.89 -7.66 2.65
C ALA A 34 15.87 -8.81 1.61
N PRO A 35 15.14 -8.67 0.50
CA PRO A 35 15.09 -9.72 -0.52
C PRO A 35 16.42 -9.88 -1.24
N ALA A 36 16.76 -11.12 -1.63
CA ALA A 36 17.94 -11.38 -2.45
C ALA A 36 17.81 -10.72 -3.82
N ARG A 37 18.85 -9.99 -4.27
CA ARG A 37 18.85 -9.28 -5.56
C ARG A 37 18.83 -10.29 -6.73
N PRO A 38 17.89 -10.16 -7.68
CA PRO A 38 17.85 -11.02 -8.87
C PRO A 38 18.98 -10.69 -9.86
N THR A 39 19.49 -11.69 -10.58
CA THR A 39 20.43 -11.49 -11.69
C THR A 39 19.76 -10.78 -12.87
N LYS A 40 20.54 -10.08 -13.76
CA LYS A 40 20.02 -9.36 -14.91
C LYS A 40 19.09 -10.21 -15.79
N ARG A 41 19.45 -11.46 -16.09
CA ARG A 41 18.64 -12.39 -16.92
C ARG A 41 17.30 -12.74 -16.26
N ARG A 42 17.30 -12.93 -14.94
CA ARG A 42 16.09 -13.25 -14.16
C ARG A 42 15.16 -12.03 -14.08
N ARG A 43 15.72 -10.81 -14.07
CA ARG A 43 14.94 -9.56 -14.04
C ARG A 43 14.05 -9.38 -15.28
N LEU A 44 14.55 -9.69 -16.47
CA LEU A 44 13.82 -9.50 -17.73
C LEU A 44 12.62 -10.45 -17.88
N ALA A 45 12.63 -11.59 -17.19
CA ALA A 45 11.56 -12.60 -17.25
C ALA A 45 10.61 -12.59 -16.05
N SER A 46 10.81 -11.66 -15.09
CA SER A 46 10.05 -11.62 -13.83
C SER A 46 9.16 -10.38 -13.75
N SER A 47 8.00 -10.50 -13.09
CA SER A 47 7.14 -9.36 -12.77
C SER A 47 7.86 -8.39 -11.81
N LEU A 48 7.41 -7.13 -11.74
CA LEU A 48 7.93 -6.17 -10.78
C LEU A 48 7.79 -6.70 -9.34
N TYR A 49 6.66 -7.32 -9.01
CA TYR A 49 6.41 -7.99 -7.74
C TYR A 49 7.50 -9.01 -7.37
N GLN A 50 7.91 -9.84 -8.35
CA GLN A 50 8.97 -10.82 -8.14
C GLN A 50 10.34 -10.16 -7.95
N ARG A 51 10.61 -9.05 -8.67
CA ARG A 51 11.90 -8.35 -8.60
C ARG A 51 12.11 -7.61 -7.28
N ILE A 52 11.06 -7.08 -6.68
CA ILE A 52 11.11 -6.41 -5.37
C ILE A 52 11.04 -7.39 -4.19
N GLY A 53 10.99 -8.70 -4.42
CA GLY A 53 11.05 -9.72 -3.37
C GLY A 53 9.70 -10.22 -2.89
N HIS A 54 8.69 -10.22 -3.74
CA HIS A 54 7.34 -10.71 -3.44
C HIS A 54 6.69 -9.96 -2.26
N ALA A 55 5.84 -10.64 -1.50
CA ALA A 55 5.17 -10.06 -0.32
C ALA A 55 6.16 -9.56 0.75
N GLY A 56 7.30 -10.24 0.94
CA GLY A 56 8.31 -9.84 1.92
C GLY A 56 8.98 -8.52 1.58
N GLY A 57 9.34 -8.31 0.32
CA GLY A 57 9.91 -7.05 -0.16
C GLY A 57 8.91 -5.88 -0.10
N LEU A 58 7.65 -6.14 -0.48
CA LEU A 58 6.58 -5.14 -0.34
C LEU A 58 6.31 -4.78 1.12
N LEU A 59 6.33 -5.77 2.01
CA LEU A 59 6.16 -5.54 3.44
C LEU A 59 7.27 -4.62 3.97
N TRP A 60 8.51 -4.88 3.58
CA TRP A 60 9.64 -4.05 3.96
C TRP A 60 9.48 -2.62 3.41
N LEU A 61 9.11 -2.47 2.14
CA LEU A 61 8.82 -1.18 1.52
C LEU A 61 7.73 -0.42 2.28
N VAL A 62 6.58 -1.05 2.53
CA VAL A 62 5.43 -0.42 3.20
C VAL A 62 5.80 0.00 4.62
N ASN A 63 6.46 -0.85 5.40
CA ASN A 63 6.84 -0.52 6.77
C ASN A 63 7.84 0.64 6.83
N THR A 64 8.86 0.64 5.96
CA THR A 64 9.87 1.70 5.91
C THR A 64 9.24 3.03 5.46
N LEU A 65 8.40 3.01 4.42
CA LEU A 65 7.65 4.18 3.98
C LEU A 65 6.76 4.74 5.10
N TYR A 66 6.05 3.86 5.81
CA TYR A 66 5.13 4.27 6.86
C TYR A 66 5.84 4.97 8.02
N LEU A 67 7.02 4.48 8.41
CA LEU A 67 7.84 5.14 9.43
C LEU A 67 8.23 6.56 9.02
N ARG A 68 8.57 6.78 7.75
CA ARG A 68 8.90 8.11 7.21
C ARG A 68 7.69 9.03 7.17
N VAL A 69 6.56 8.52 6.69
CA VAL A 69 5.30 9.27 6.59
C VAL A 69 4.81 9.71 7.97
N LEU A 70 4.83 8.83 8.97
CA LEU A 70 4.41 9.16 10.33
C LEU A 70 5.39 10.09 11.06
N ALA A 71 6.64 10.17 10.64
CA ALA A 71 7.63 11.10 11.18
C ALA A 71 7.56 12.49 10.53
N ASP A 72 6.85 12.63 9.41
CA ASP A 72 6.72 13.90 8.69
C ASP A 72 5.58 14.75 9.30
N PRO A 73 5.87 15.97 9.80
CA PRO A 73 4.86 16.82 10.45
C PRO A 73 3.68 17.21 9.53
N LEU A 74 3.92 17.39 8.23
CA LEU A 74 2.87 17.69 7.25
C LEU A 74 1.90 16.51 7.12
N LEU A 75 2.45 15.30 6.97
CA LEU A 75 1.67 14.09 6.72
C LEU A 75 1.02 13.54 7.99
N MET A 76 1.66 13.71 9.16
CA MET A 76 1.15 13.20 10.42
C MET A 76 -0.26 13.71 10.74
N SER A 77 -0.63 14.91 10.27
CA SER A 77 -1.96 15.48 10.47
C SER A 77 -3.09 14.60 9.91
N TYR A 78 -2.84 13.87 8.83
CA TYR A 78 -3.80 12.95 8.19
C TYR A 78 -3.98 11.64 8.97
N PHE A 79 -3.03 11.27 9.83
CA PHE A 79 -2.98 9.99 10.52
C PHE A 79 -3.20 10.06 12.03
N LYS A 80 -3.22 11.28 12.60
CA LYS A 80 -3.30 11.51 14.07
C LYS A 80 -4.56 10.94 14.72
N HIS A 81 -5.65 10.81 13.96
CA HIS A 81 -6.95 10.33 14.43
C HIS A 81 -7.08 8.80 14.34
N LEU A 82 -6.14 8.13 13.67
CA LEU A 82 -6.15 6.69 13.52
C LEU A 82 -5.59 6.00 14.78
N ASP A 83 -6.30 5.04 15.29
CA ASP A 83 -5.79 4.16 16.33
C ASP A 83 -4.81 3.12 15.78
N ASP A 84 -4.25 2.28 16.64
CA ASP A 84 -3.28 1.26 16.23
C ASP A 84 -3.90 0.19 15.32
N GLN A 85 -5.20 -0.08 15.45
CA GLN A 85 -5.90 -1.03 14.59
C GLN A 85 -6.09 -0.43 13.19
N ASP A 86 -6.53 0.82 13.11
CA ASP A 86 -6.71 1.54 11.85
C ASP A 86 -5.38 1.64 11.08
N ARG A 87 -4.29 1.97 11.78
CA ARG A 87 -2.95 2.03 11.19
C ARG A 87 -2.48 0.68 10.65
N ARG A 88 -2.82 -0.42 11.33
CA ARG A 88 -2.54 -1.78 10.82
C ARG A 88 -3.35 -2.06 9.55
N TRP A 89 -4.66 -1.75 9.56
CA TRP A 89 -5.52 -1.91 8.40
C TRP A 89 -5.02 -1.09 7.20
N LEU A 90 -4.64 0.16 7.41
CA LEU A 90 -4.11 1.02 6.35
C LEU A 90 -2.83 0.43 5.72
N ARG A 91 -1.87 -0.02 6.53
CA ARG A 91 -0.67 -0.69 6.02
C ARG A 91 -1.00 -1.95 5.21
N TRP A 92 -1.98 -2.71 5.66
CA TRP A 92 -2.45 -3.88 4.94
C TRP A 92 -3.03 -3.52 3.57
N HIS A 93 -3.87 -2.49 3.50
CA HIS A 93 -4.42 -1.98 2.24
C HIS A 93 -3.31 -1.50 1.29
N MET A 94 -2.34 -0.74 1.79
CA MET A 94 -1.18 -0.30 1.00
C MET A 94 -0.38 -1.48 0.45
N LEU A 95 -0.12 -2.51 1.27
CA LEU A 95 0.57 -3.72 0.82
C LEU A 95 -0.19 -4.40 -0.31
N THR A 96 -1.50 -4.56 -0.15
CA THR A 96 -2.35 -5.24 -1.12
C THR A 96 -2.43 -4.47 -2.44
N LEU A 97 -2.61 -3.14 -2.35
CA LEU A 97 -2.62 -2.27 -3.53
C LEU A 97 -1.29 -2.35 -4.29
N LEU A 98 -0.17 -2.24 -3.59
CA LEU A 98 1.15 -2.35 -4.19
C LEU A 98 1.40 -3.75 -4.78
N ALA A 99 0.88 -4.81 -4.15
CA ALA A 99 0.97 -6.16 -4.72
C ALA A 99 0.25 -6.25 -6.07
N VAL A 100 -0.96 -5.68 -6.18
CA VAL A 100 -1.70 -5.62 -7.46
C VAL A 100 -0.96 -4.79 -8.49
N VAL A 101 -0.57 -3.56 -8.14
CA VAL A 101 0.12 -2.62 -9.06
C VAL A 101 1.43 -3.17 -9.58
N THR A 102 2.12 -3.99 -8.80
CA THR A 102 3.41 -4.60 -9.19
C THR A 102 3.26 -5.97 -9.89
N GLY A 103 2.03 -6.40 -10.16
CA GLY A 103 1.75 -7.68 -10.84
C GLY A 103 1.89 -8.90 -9.93
N GLY A 104 1.57 -8.75 -8.67
CA GLY A 104 1.45 -9.85 -7.71
C GLY A 104 0.17 -10.66 -7.89
N PRO A 105 0.08 -11.84 -7.24
CA PRO A 105 -1.03 -12.79 -7.42
C PRO A 105 -2.29 -12.41 -6.60
N THR A 106 -2.43 -11.18 -6.18
CA THR A 106 -3.48 -10.69 -5.29
C THR A 106 -4.49 -9.86 -6.07
N LYS A 107 -5.76 -9.90 -5.66
CA LYS A 107 -6.78 -8.94 -6.09
C LYS A 107 -7.00 -7.91 -4.99
N TYR A 108 -7.12 -6.67 -5.38
CA TYR A 108 -7.52 -5.61 -4.45
C TYR A 108 -9.05 -5.64 -4.32
N GLU A 109 -9.53 -5.85 -3.11
CA GLU A 109 -10.96 -5.89 -2.78
C GLU A 109 -11.34 -4.74 -1.81
N GLY A 110 -10.47 -3.73 -1.71
CA GLY A 110 -10.74 -2.53 -0.93
C GLY A 110 -11.69 -1.57 -1.63
N ARG A 111 -12.01 -0.46 -0.96
CA ARG A 111 -12.76 0.65 -1.56
C ARG A 111 -12.01 1.20 -2.76
N ASP A 112 -12.76 1.77 -3.71
CA ASP A 112 -12.18 2.57 -4.78
C ASP A 112 -11.23 3.64 -4.20
N LEU A 113 -10.16 3.95 -4.93
CA LEU A 113 -9.11 4.82 -4.41
C LEU A 113 -9.62 6.24 -4.20
N HIS A 114 -10.41 6.76 -5.12
CA HIS A 114 -11.04 8.07 -4.99
C HIS A 114 -12.01 8.11 -3.81
N GLU A 115 -12.88 7.10 -3.67
CA GLU A 115 -13.81 6.99 -2.55
C GLU A 115 -13.09 6.90 -1.19
N ALA A 116 -11.95 6.21 -1.15
CA ALA A 116 -11.16 6.08 0.07
C ALA A 116 -10.49 7.39 0.52
N HIS A 117 -10.27 8.33 -0.41
CA HIS A 117 -9.56 9.59 -0.15
C HIS A 117 -10.47 10.83 -0.18
N ALA A 118 -11.72 10.71 -0.64
CA ALA A 118 -12.63 11.84 -0.89
C ALA A 118 -12.77 12.81 0.29
N ASP A 119 -12.86 12.31 1.51
CA ASP A 119 -13.09 13.12 2.71
C ASP A 119 -11.80 13.52 3.44
N LEU A 120 -10.63 13.16 2.91
CA LEU A 120 -9.35 13.40 3.59
C LEU A 120 -8.75 14.77 3.29
N HIS A 121 -9.27 15.51 2.30
CA HIS A 121 -8.77 16.82 1.88
C HIS A 121 -7.25 16.82 1.62
N ILE A 122 -6.79 15.80 0.88
CA ILE A 122 -5.37 15.64 0.55
C ILE A 122 -4.97 16.71 -0.47
N THR A 123 -3.98 17.52 -0.09
CA THR A 123 -3.41 18.56 -0.95
C THR A 123 -2.37 17.98 -1.91
N GLU A 124 -2.05 18.73 -2.98
CA GLU A 124 -0.93 18.45 -3.87
C GLU A 124 0.39 18.28 -3.11
N ASP A 125 0.68 19.20 -2.18
CA ASP A 125 1.89 19.16 -1.37
C ASP A 125 1.98 17.89 -0.51
N ALA A 126 0.85 17.45 0.06
CA ALA A 126 0.81 16.22 0.85
C ALA A 126 1.06 14.98 -0.04
N PHE A 127 0.46 14.93 -1.22
CA PHE A 127 0.71 13.87 -2.19
C PHE A 127 2.18 13.83 -2.62
N ASP A 128 2.74 14.97 -3.02
CA ASP A 128 4.14 15.09 -3.44
C ASP A 128 5.10 14.70 -2.33
N ARG A 129 4.77 15.03 -1.08
CA ARG A 129 5.56 14.64 0.09
C ARG A 129 5.57 13.12 0.29
N VAL A 130 4.44 12.44 0.09
CA VAL A 130 4.39 10.96 0.13
C VAL A 130 5.23 10.36 -0.98
N VAL A 131 5.14 10.89 -2.21
CA VAL A 131 5.96 10.43 -3.35
C VAL A 131 7.45 10.63 -3.08
N TRP A 132 7.84 11.76 -2.48
CA TRP A 132 9.22 12.00 -2.08
C TRP A 132 9.71 10.98 -1.05
N HIS A 133 8.92 10.67 -0.03
CA HIS A 133 9.24 9.63 0.95
C HIS A 133 9.32 8.24 0.31
N LEU A 134 8.43 7.94 -0.63
CA LEU A 134 8.46 6.68 -1.38
C LEU A 134 9.76 6.55 -2.18
N GLN A 135 10.17 7.60 -2.90
CA GLN A 135 11.42 7.62 -3.65
C GLN A 135 12.61 7.38 -2.73
N ALA A 136 12.70 8.10 -1.60
CA ALA A 136 13.76 7.92 -0.62
C ALA A 136 13.79 6.50 -0.04
N THR A 137 12.62 5.90 0.20
CA THR A 137 12.49 4.52 0.68
C THR A 137 12.98 3.52 -0.37
N LEU A 138 12.60 3.69 -1.62
CA LEU A 138 13.05 2.82 -2.72
C LEU A 138 14.57 2.86 -2.92
N GLN A 139 15.18 4.05 -2.73
CA GLN A 139 16.63 4.23 -2.77
C GLN A 139 17.32 3.55 -1.58
N GLU A 140 16.81 3.73 -0.36
CA GLU A 140 17.34 3.10 0.86
C GLU A 140 17.28 1.57 0.77
N LEU A 141 16.19 1.03 0.23
CA LEU A 141 16.03 -0.41 0.01
C LEU A 141 16.83 -0.92 -1.21
N GLU A 142 17.61 -0.03 -1.83
CA GLU A 142 18.45 -0.34 -3.00
C GLU A 142 17.68 -1.03 -4.14
N ILE A 143 16.39 -0.70 -4.30
CA ILE A 143 15.58 -1.17 -5.43
C ILE A 143 16.23 -0.67 -6.73
N HIS A 144 16.24 -1.52 -7.75
CA HIS A 144 16.84 -1.16 -9.04
C HIS A 144 16.14 0.04 -9.68
N GLN A 145 16.87 0.94 -10.30
CA GLN A 145 16.37 2.23 -10.81
C GLN A 145 15.15 2.11 -11.73
N GLU A 146 15.12 1.14 -12.64
CA GLU A 146 13.97 0.89 -13.52
C GLU A 146 12.71 0.51 -12.72
N ASP A 147 12.87 -0.27 -11.65
CA ASP A 147 11.77 -0.69 -10.78
C ASP A 147 11.29 0.48 -9.91
N GLN A 148 12.21 1.34 -9.43
CA GLN A 148 11.85 2.58 -8.75
C GLN A 148 10.98 3.46 -9.64
N GLN A 149 11.41 3.68 -10.89
CA GLN A 149 10.67 4.49 -11.87
C GLN A 149 9.28 3.91 -12.16
N ALA A 150 9.18 2.59 -12.31
CA ALA A 150 7.89 1.92 -12.56
C ALA A 150 6.92 2.08 -11.36
N ILE A 151 7.40 1.96 -10.12
CA ILE A 151 6.60 2.14 -8.91
C ILE A 151 6.16 3.60 -8.78
N LEU A 152 7.08 4.54 -8.94
CA LEU A 152 6.78 5.98 -8.85
C LEU A 152 5.77 6.41 -9.92
N ALA A 153 5.94 5.96 -11.17
CA ALA A 153 5.01 6.25 -12.25
C ALA A 153 3.59 5.68 -11.97
N ALA A 154 3.50 4.47 -11.40
CA ALA A 154 2.23 3.87 -11.05
C ALA A 154 1.51 4.64 -9.92
N VAL A 155 2.24 5.19 -8.95
CA VAL A 155 1.69 6.04 -7.89
C VAL A 155 1.28 7.40 -8.45
N GLN A 156 2.13 8.04 -9.27
CA GLN A 156 1.82 9.32 -9.91
C GLN A 156 0.57 9.25 -10.80
N ALA A 157 0.34 8.13 -11.48
CA ALA A 157 -0.86 7.92 -12.28
C ALA A 157 -2.17 7.88 -11.47
N ARG A 158 -2.08 7.83 -10.14
CA ARG A 158 -3.23 7.85 -9.21
C ARG A 158 -3.46 9.19 -8.54
N ARG A 159 -2.71 10.22 -8.93
CA ARG A 159 -2.79 11.56 -8.33
C ARG A 159 -4.22 12.08 -8.28
N ASP A 160 -4.93 12.09 -9.40
CA ASP A 160 -6.29 12.64 -9.53
C ASP A 160 -7.34 11.85 -8.70
N GLU A 161 -7.03 10.61 -8.33
CA GLU A 161 -7.87 9.80 -7.46
C GLU A 161 -7.60 10.05 -5.96
N ILE A 162 -6.45 10.65 -5.61
CA ILE A 162 -5.97 10.81 -4.24
C ILE A 162 -6.04 12.26 -3.79
N VAL A 163 -5.63 13.19 -4.64
CA VAL A 163 -5.70 14.63 -4.33
C VAL A 163 -7.15 15.07 -4.41
N THR A 164 -7.68 15.55 -3.27
CA THR A 164 -9.10 15.90 -3.12
C THR A 164 -9.30 17.36 -2.67
N PHE A 165 -8.22 18.10 -2.47
CA PHE A 165 -8.24 19.50 -2.08
C PHE A 165 -7.44 20.34 -3.08
N GLU A 166 -8.15 21.23 -3.81
CA GLU A 166 -7.54 22.28 -4.61
C GLU A 166 -7.46 23.55 -3.74
N GLU A 167 -6.25 24.07 -3.53
CA GLU A 167 -6.12 25.41 -2.95
C GLU A 167 -6.66 26.42 -3.96
N SER A 168 -7.84 26.97 -3.66
CA SER A 168 -8.38 28.11 -4.42
C SER A 168 -7.44 29.29 -4.23
N ILE A 169 -6.80 29.74 -5.31
CA ILE A 169 -5.95 30.93 -5.40
C ILE A 169 -6.79 32.18 -5.21
#